data_638e5e705e5aabf297987f02ff1ce544
#
_entry.id   638e5e705e5aabf297987f02ff1ce544
#
_cell.length_a   1.000
_cell.length_b   1.000
_cell.length_c   1.000
_cell.angle_alpha   90.00
_cell.angle_beta   90.00
_cell.angle_gamma   90.00
#
_symmetry.space_group_name_H-M   'P 1'
#
loop_
_entity.id
_entity.type
_entity.pdbx_description
1 polymer ?
#
loop_
_entity_poly.entity_id
_entity_poly.type
_entity_poly.pdbx_seq_one_letter_code
_entity_poly.pdbx_strand_id
1 'polypeptide(L)'
;MRGLIVLLVLAIAVGAGGWFGGEWYARKRLAEPSTSTADAIANGQWRTTVQAGQADADPLVKARIARNGILALSRKETQYYGSYDIAPGEPYDSRCDYRVVGHDPPTRWWSLTLYDGVWYIDNPADRSSFNKYNVEREADGSFVINVSPTPKEKNWLPSTGAKNMRFALRLYNPEDAVRDHLDTVELPRFEKAGGC
;
A
#
# COMPACT_ATOMS: atom_id res chain seq x y z
N MET A 1 24.16 40.79 -32.94
CA MET A 1 24.24 39.32 -33.13
C MET A 1 24.75 38.57 -31.89
N ARG A 2 25.88 38.93 -31.26
CA ARG A 2 26.40 38.24 -30.06
C ARG A 2 25.41 38.21 -28.88
N GLY A 3 24.75 39.34 -28.58
CA GLY A 3 23.76 39.39 -27.48
C GLY A 3 22.54 38.47 -27.68
N LEU A 4 22.06 38.35 -28.94
CA LEU A 4 20.93 37.44 -29.24
C LEU A 4 21.30 35.96 -29.05
N ILE A 5 22.54 35.60 -29.44
CA ILE A 5 23.04 34.23 -29.24
C ILE A 5 23.14 33.90 -27.75
N VAL A 6 23.65 34.83 -26.92
CA VAL A 6 23.75 34.64 -25.47
C VAL A 6 22.37 34.47 -24.86
N LEU A 7 21.39 35.29 -25.24
CA LEU A 7 20.00 35.15 -24.75
C LEU A 7 19.38 33.81 -25.16
N LEU A 8 19.63 33.35 -26.38
CA LEU A 8 19.12 32.07 -26.87
C LEU A 8 19.73 30.89 -26.08
N VAL A 9 21.05 30.93 -25.84
CA VAL A 9 21.74 29.90 -25.06
C VAL A 9 21.24 29.88 -23.62
N LEU A 10 21.02 31.03 -22.99
CA LEU A 10 20.45 31.11 -21.65
C LEU A 10 19.04 30.58 -21.62
N ALA A 11 18.18 30.92 -22.58
CA ALA A 11 16.82 30.40 -22.66
C ALA A 11 16.80 28.87 -22.80
N ILE A 12 17.66 28.30 -23.64
CA ILE A 12 17.79 26.84 -23.79
C ILE A 12 18.28 26.20 -22.48
N ALA A 13 19.29 26.79 -21.83
CA ALA A 13 19.85 26.27 -20.59
C ALA A 13 18.80 26.28 -19.44
N VAL A 14 18.04 27.37 -19.32
CA VAL A 14 16.97 27.49 -18.35
C VAL A 14 15.84 26.51 -18.66
N GLY A 15 15.45 26.39 -19.93
CA GLY A 15 14.43 25.44 -20.36
C GLY A 15 14.84 23.98 -20.12
N ALA A 16 16.05 23.61 -20.49
CA ALA A 16 16.59 22.27 -20.27
C ALA A 16 16.74 21.97 -18.76
N GLY A 17 17.33 22.92 -18.00
CA GLY A 17 17.48 22.78 -16.55
C GLY A 17 16.15 22.66 -15.82
N GLY A 18 15.16 23.45 -16.24
CA GLY A 18 13.80 23.36 -15.69
C GLY A 18 13.13 22.02 -16.01
N TRP A 19 13.26 21.54 -17.23
CA TRP A 19 12.71 20.25 -17.65
C TRP A 19 13.33 19.08 -16.88
N PHE A 20 14.65 18.92 -16.95
CA PHE A 20 15.34 17.79 -16.29
C PHE A 20 15.27 17.88 -14.77
N GLY A 21 15.41 19.09 -14.19
CA GLY A 21 15.29 19.30 -12.75
C GLY A 21 13.86 19.04 -12.26
N GLY A 22 12.84 19.48 -13.00
CA GLY A 22 11.44 19.24 -12.70
C GLY A 22 11.08 17.75 -12.80
N GLU A 23 11.55 17.07 -13.84
CA GLU A 23 11.35 15.63 -14.00
C GLU A 23 12.01 14.85 -12.87
N TRP A 24 13.27 15.14 -12.52
CA TRP A 24 13.97 14.51 -11.41
C TRP A 24 13.23 14.72 -10.07
N TYR A 25 12.82 15.96 -9.79
CA TYR A 25 12.06 16.29 -8.59
C TYR A 25 10.74 15.54 -8.53
N ALA A 26 9.97 15.55 -9.61
CA ALA A 26 8.69 14.85 -9.70
C ALA A 26 8.88 13.34 -9.50
N ARG A 27 9.85 12.71 -10.15
CA ARG A 27 10.18 11.29 -9.97
C ARG A 27 10.51 10.96 -8.52
N LYS A 28 11.34 11.79 -7.87
CA LYS A 28 11.69 11.62 -6.46
C LYS A 28 10.47 11.71 -5.55
N ARG A 29 9.66 12.74 -5.71
CA ARG A 29 8.44 12.94 -4.91
C ARG A 29 7.37 11.85 -5.12
N LEU A 30 7.25 11.36 -6.35
CA LEU A 30 6.32 10.29 -6.68
C LEU A 30 6.83 8.89 -6.23
N ALA A 31 8.13 8.73 -6.01
CA ALA A 31 8.68 7.47 -5.50
C ALA A 31 8.41 7.25 -4.01
N GLU A 32 8.16 8.34 -3.26
CA GLU A 32 7.79 8.24 -1.84
C GLU A 32 6.45 7.50 -1.70
N PRO A 33 6.28 6.64 -0.68
CA PRO A 33 5.01 5.97 -0.42
C PRO A 33 3.86 6.98 -0.29
N SER A 34 2.67 6.63 -0.74
CA SER A 34 1.48 7.50 -0.58
C SER A 34 1.14 7.79 0.89
N THR A 35 1.68 6.99 1.78
CA THR A 35 1.55 7.09 3.24
C THR A 35 2.65 7.91 3.90
N SER A 36 3.64 8.42 3.16
CA SER A 36 4.68 9.33 3.67
C SER A 36 4.24 10.81 3.67
N THR A 37 2.96 11.08 3.43
CA THR A 37 2.39 12.43 3.50
C THR A 37 2.19 12.84 4.96
N ALA A 38 2.21 14.16 5.21
CA ALA A 38 1.91 14.71 6.53
C ALA A 38 0.53 14.29 7.08
N ASP A 39 -0.35 13.83 6.20
CA ASP A 39 -1.72 13.39 6.50
C ASP A 39 -1.83 11.86 6.66
N ALA A 40 -0.71 11.15 6.74
CA ALA A 40 -0.73 9.71 6.96
C ALA A 40 -1.16 9.40 8.40
N ILE A 41 -2.22 8.61 8.53
CA ILE A 41 -2.75 8.13 9.80
C ILE A 41 -2.18 6.73 10.03
N ALA A 42 -1.59 6.52 11.21
CA ALA A 42 -1.07 5.22 11.62
C ALA A 42 -2.11 4.48 12.46
N ASN A 43 -2.25 3.17 12.22
CA ASN A 43 -3.00 2.23 13.04
C ASN A 43 -2.16 0.95 13.19
N GLY A 44 -1.35 0.86 14.24
CA GLY A 44 -0.38 -0.21 14.39
C GLY A 44 0.59 -0.27 13.19
N GLN A 45 0.62 -1.42 12.51
CA GLN A 45 1.44 -1.65 11.31
C GLN A 45 0.81 -1.07 10.04
N TRP A 46 -0.42 -0.61 10.11
CA TRP A 46 -1.16 -0.04 8.99
C TRP A 46 -0.96 1.46 8.87
N ARG A 47 -1.02 1.94 7.65
CA ARG A 47 -1.00 3.36 7.29
C ARG A 47 -2.15 3.64 6.34
N THR A 48 -2.85 4.74 6.56
CA THR A 48 -3.95 5.18 5.73
C THR A 48 -3.93 6.69 5.52
N THR A 49 -4.78 7.20 4.67
CA THR A 49 -4.99 8.64 4.44
C THR A 49 -6.45 8.93 4.19
N VAL A 50 -6.89 10.09 4.60
CA VAL A 50 -8.24 10.59 4.30
C VAL A 50 -8.39 11.09 2.86
N GLN A 51 -7.29 11.30 2.16
CA GLN A 51 -7.29 11.92 0.82
C GLN A 51 -7.54 10.93 -0.32
N ALA A 52 -7.37 9.62 -0.08
CA ALA A 52 -7.55 8.62 -1.14
C ALA A 52 -8.98 8.68 -1.70
N GLY A 53 -9.10 8.85 -3.02
CA GLY A 53 -10.39 8.92 -3.72
C GLY A 53 -11.19 10.21 -3.52
N GLN A 54 -10.62 11.24 -2.87
CA GLN A 54 -11.29 12.53 -2.70
C GLN A 54 -11.07 13.44 -3.91
N ALA A 55 -12.13 14.18 -4.30
CA ALA A 55 -12.07 15.10 -5.44
C ALA A 55 -11.11 16.29 -5.18
N ASP A 56 -10.97 16.70 -3.93
CA ASP A 56 -10.12 17.80 -3.46
C ASP A 56 -8.75 17.33 -2.92
N ALA A 57 -8.41 16.06 -3.08
CA ALA A 57 -7.11 15.53 -2.66
C ALA A 57 -5.95 16.28 -3.32
N ASP A 58 -4.84 16.40 -2.59
CA ASP A 58 -3.59 16.96 -3.08
C ASP A 58 -3.17 16.33 -4.42
N PRO A 59 -2.75 17.13 -5.43
CA PRO A 59 -2.35 16.62 -6.73
C PRO A 59 -1.25 15.56 -6.69
N LEU A 60 -0.31 15.66 -5.73
CA LEU A 60 0.75 14.68 -5.55
C LEU A 60 0.20 13.35 -5.01
N VAL A 61 -0.77 13.40 -4.08
CA VAL A 61 -1.49 12.21 -3.60
C VAL A 61 -2.22 11.53 -4.74
N LYS A 62 -2.96 12.28 -5.56
CA LYS A 62 -3.62 11.75 -6.77
C LYS A 62 -2.64 11.08 -7.72
N ALA A 63 -1.52 11.73 -7.99
CA ALA A 63 -0.47 11.20 -8.89
C ALA A 63 0.16 9.91 -8.33
N ARG A 64 0.41 9.83 -7.02
CA ARG A 64 0.92 8.62 -6.37
C ARG A 64 -0.08 7.46 -6.44
N ILE A 65 -1.36 7.73 -6.19
CA ILE A 65 -2.44 6.75 -6.29
C ILE A 65 -2.53 6.21 -7.72
N ALA A 66 -2.53 7.10 -8.72
CA ALA A 66 -2.57 6.72 -10.13
C ALA A 66 -1.35 5.89 -10.54
N ARG A 67 -0.15 6.28 -10.10
CA ARG A 67 1.09 5.53 -10.35
C ARG A 67 1.08 4.13 -9.76
N ASN A 68 0.43 3.96 -8.61
CA ASN A 68 0.29 2.67 -7.95
C ASN A 68 -0.82 1.78 -8.56
N GLY A 69 -1.45 2.21 -9.65
CA GLY A 69 -2.52 1.47 -10.30
C GLY A 69 -3.79 1.33 -9.45
N ILE A 70 -3.94 2.17 -8.43
CA ILE A 70 -5.10 2.14 -7.54
C ILE A 70 -6.20 3.01 -8.15
N LEU A 71 -7.33 2.42 -8.48
CA LEU A 71 -8.56 3.14 -8.77
C LEU A 71 -9.26 3.45 -7.43
N ALA A 72 -8.84 4.53 -6.79
CA ALA A 72 -9.34 4.87 -5.47
C ALA A 72 -10.79 5.34 -5.54
N LEU A 73 -11.66 4.64 -4.82
CA LEU A 73 -13.03 5.04 -4.55
C LEU A 73 -13.07 6.05 -3.40
N SER A 74 -14.19 6.77 -3.26
CA SER A 74 -14.39 7.70 -2.15
C SER A 74 -14.36 6.99 -0.79
N ARG A 75 -13.99 7.71 0.28
CA ARG A 75 -13.98 7.16 1.65
C ARG A 75 -15.29 6.55 2.11
N LYS A 76 -16.42 7.01 1.55
CA LYS A 76 -17.73 6.43 1.83
C LYS A 76 -17.87 5.02 1.28
N GLU A 77 -17.18 4.75 0.19
CA GLU A 77 -17.24 3.48 -0.54
C GLU A 77 -16.11 2.54 -0.14
N THR A 78 -14.89 3.07 0.08
CA THR A 78 -13.74 2.22 0.40
C THR A 78 -12.71 2.98 1.25
N GLN A 79 -12.26 2.34 2.33
CA GLN A 79 -11.08 2.76 3.09
C GLN A 79 -9.90 1.85 2.75
N TYR A 80 -8.74 2.46 2.48
CA TYR A 80 -7.50 1.76 2.09
C TYR A 80 -6.47 1.87 3.20
N TYR A 81 -5.90 0.73 3.59
CA TYR A 81 -4.78 0.65 4.50
C TYR A 81 -3.61 -0.06 3.82
N GLY A 82 -2.41 0.48 3.95
CA GLY A 82 -1.18 -0.12 3.47
C GLY A 82 -0.28 -0.53 4.62
N SER A 83 0.43 -1.66 4.51
CA SER A 83 1.47 -2.04 5.45
C SER A 83 2.74 -2.36 4.66
N TYR A 84 3.87 -1.79 5.10
CA TYR A 84 5.15 -1.83 4.40
C TYR A 84 6.27 -2.44 5.25
N ASP A 85 6.12 -2.36 6.56
CA ASP A 85 7.10 -2.77 7.55
C ASP A 85 6.44 -3.63 8.62
N ILE A 86 7.13 -4.68 9.08
CA ILE A 86 6.66 -5.50 10.21
C ILE A 86 6.78 -4.72 11.54
N ALA A 87 7.82 -3.88 11.64
CA ALA A 87 8.04 -2.92 12.70
C ALA A 87 8.62 -1.63 12.10
N PRO A 88 8.59 -0.48 12.77
CA PRO A 88 9.14 0.77 12.25
C PRO A 88 10.59 0.61 11.77
N GLY A 89 10.80 0.78 10.44
CA GLY A 89 12.11 0.65 9.80
C GLY A 89 12.58 -0.80 9.55
N GLU A 90 11.73 -1.79 9.79
CA GLU A 90 11.99 -3.20 9.46
C GLU A 90 11.04 -3.64 8.34
N PRO A 91 11.44 -3.52 7.07
CA PRO A 91 10.61 -3.94 5.94
C PRO A 91 10.37 -5.45 5.95
N TYR A 92 9.25 -5.87 5.33
CA TYR A 92 8.98 -7.29 5.16
C TYR A 92 10.03 -7.95 4.28
N ASP A 93 10.50 -9.13 4.68
CA ASP A 93 11.43 -9.98 3.92
C ASP A 93 10.68 -11.21 3.39
N SER A 94 10.73 -11.43 2.07
CA SER A 94 10.03 -12.55 1.43
C SER A 94 10.58 -13.95 1.80
N ARG A 95 11.71 -13.99 2.47
CA ARG A 95 12.31 -15.23 2.99
C ARG A 95 11.76 -15.65 4.34
N CYS A 96 11.12 -14.72 5.04
CA CYS A 96 10.55 -14.96 6.37
C CYS A 96 9.10 -15.43 6.30
N ASP A 97 8.69 -16.12 7.35
CA ASP A 97 7.29 -16.46 7.59
C ASP A 97 6.62 -15.39 8.45
N TYR A 98 5.43 -14.97 8.01
CA TYR A 98 4.56 -14.06 8.76
C TYR A 98 3.16 -14.65 8.90
N ARG A 99 2.44 -14.18 9.91
CA ARG A 99 1.03 -14.48 10.13
C ARG A 99 0.27 -13.16 10.18
N VAL A 100 -0.84 -13.08 9.46
CA VAL A 100 -1.80 -11.99 9.60
C VAL A 100 -2.97 -12.52 10.39
N VAL A 101 -3.12 -12.03 11.61
CA VAL A 101 -4.07 -12.55 12.61
C VAL A 101 -5.13 -11.50 12.93
N GLY A 102 -6.38 -11.86 12.92
CA GLY A 102 -7.46 -10.94 13.27
C GLY A 102 -8.85 -11.50 13.08
N HIS A 103 -9.82 -10.60 13.18
CA HIS A 103 -11.23 -10.81 12.88
C HIS A 103 -11.66 -9.97 11.69
N ASP A 104 -12.90 -10.18 11.21
CA ASP A 104 -13.46 -9.33 10.16
C ASP A 104 -13.53 -7.88 10.65
N PRO A 105 -12.88 -6.92 9.96
CA PRO A 105 -13.06 -5.51 10.28
C PRO A 105 -14.52 -5.06 10.08
N PRO A 106 -15.00 -3.99 10.76
CA PRO A 106 -16.37 -3.51 10.63
C PRO A 106 -16.64 -2.90 9.25
N THR A 107 -16.91 -3.76 8.28
CA THR A 107 -17.14 -3.41 6.88
C THR A 107 -18.02 -4.46 6.20
N ARG A 108 -18.73 -4.06 5.14
CA ARG A 108 -19.52 -5.00 4.35
C ARG A 108 -18.65 -6.09 3.72
N TRP A 109 -17.51 -5.71 3.16
CA TRP A 109 -16.57 -6.63 2.54
C TRP A 109 -15.13 -6.11 2.64
N TRP A 110 -14.16 -7.00 2.76
CA TRP A 110 -12.76 -6.65 2.80
C TRP A 110 -11.91 -7.57 1.93
N SER A 111 -10.76 -7.07 1.50
CA SER A 111 -9.71 -7.88 0.90
C SER A 111 -8.34 -7.48 1.43
N LEU A 112 -7.50 -8.48 1.66
CA LEU A 112 -6.08 -8.34 1.97
C LEU A 112 -5.28 -8.87 0.78
N THR A 113 -4.46 -8.03 0.18
CA THR A 113 -3.64 -8.38 -0.98
C THR A 113 -2.16 -8.19 -0.67
N LEU A 114 -1.34 -9.16 -1.06
CA LEU A 114 0.11 -9.10 -1.02
C LEU A 114 0.64 -8.66 -2.39
N TYR A 115 1.57 -7.70 -2.38
CA TYR A 115 2.23 -7.16 -3.58
C TYR A 115 3.74 -7.23 -3.49
N ASP A 116 4.41 -7.29 -4.64
CA ASP A 116 5.80 -6.89 -4.82
C ASP A 116 5.84 -5.49 -5.47
N GLY A 117 6.08 -4.48 -4.67
CA GLY A 117 5.92 -3.10 -5.11
C GLY A 117 4.48 -2.80 -5.55
N VAL A 118 4.23 -2.59 -6.84
CA VAL A 118 2.89 -2.32 -7.41
C VAL A 118 2.30 -3.53 -8.14
N TRP A 119 3.03 -4.64 -8.24
CA TRP A 119 2.66 -5.81 -9.01
C TRP A 119 2.25 -6.96 -8.10
N TYR A 120 1.44 -7.86 -8.62
CA TYR A 120 1.21 -9.15 -7.97
C TYR A 120 2.46 -10.00 -8.04
N ILE A 121 2.67 -10.83 -7.01
CA ILE A 121 3.73 -11.81 -7.00
C ILE A 121 3.31 -12.98 -7.89
N ASP A 122 4.15 -13.31 -8.88
CA ASP A 122 3.98 -14.54 -9.65
C ASP A 122 4.26 -15.74 -8.74
N ASN A 123 3.27 -16.61 -8.55
CA ASN A 123 3.36 -17.67 -7.58
C ASN A 123 2.59 -18.94 -8.02
N PRO A 124 3.04 -20.13 -7.58
CA PRO A 124 2.50 -21.41 -8.04
C PRO A 124 1.05 -21.68 -7.60
N ALA A 125 0.53 -20.93 -6.62
CA ALA A 125 -0.84 -21.08 -6.14
C ALA A 125 -1.83 -20.16 -6.88
N ASP A 126 -1.34 -19.30 -7.80
CA ASP A 126 -2.12 -18.25 -8.47
C ASP A 126 -2.96 -17.43 -7.47
N ARG A 127 -2.37 -17.17 -6.30
CA ARG A 127 -3.05 -16.51 -5.18
C ARG A 127 -2.23 -15.35 -4.65
N SER A 128 -2.79 -14.16 -4.74
CA SER A 128 -2.20 -12.92 -4.21
C SER A 128 -3.06 -12.26 -3.13
N SER A 129 -4.25 -12.80 -2.83
CA SER A 129 -5.17 -12.18 -1.87
C SER A 129 -6.08 -13.18 -1.14
N PHE A 130 -6.52 -12.76 0.04
CA PHE A 130 -7.68 -13.30 0.74
C PHE A 130 -8.73 -12.20 0.92
N ASN A 131 -9.97 -12.61 1.11
CA ASN A 131 -11.08 -11.72 1.34
C ASN A 131 -12.09 -12.35 2.31
N LYS A 132 -13.11 -11.57 2.70
CA LYS A 132 -14.14 -11.97 3.66
C LYS A 132 -14.80 -13.32 3.36
N TYR A 133 -14.88 -13.74 2.10
CA TYR A 133 -15.60 -14.96 1.71
C TYR A 133 -14.71 -16.18 1.50
N ASN A 134 -13.42 -15.99 1.20
CA ASN A 134 -12.52 -17.11 0.91
C ASN A 134 -11.47 -17.38 2.00
N VAL A 135 -11.43 -16.57 3.07
CA VAL A 135 -10.58 -16.84 4.23
C VAL A 135 -11.24 -17.92 5.09
N GLU A 136 -10.48 -18.96 5.45
CA GLU A 136 -10.89 -19.95 6.43
C GLU A 136 -10.73 -19.37 7.85
N ARG A 137 -11.77 -19.53 8.67
CA ARG A 137 -11.81 -19.01 10.04
C ARG A 137 -11.68 -20.12 11.07
N GLU A 138 -11.19 -19.75 12.24
CA GLU A 138 -11.20 -20.58 13.43
C GLU A 138 -12.60 -20.58 14.08
N ALA A 139 -12.80 -21.42 15.09
CA ALA A 139 -14.10 -21.60 15.74
C ALA A 139 -14.63 -20.33 16.44
N ASP A 140 -13.74 -19.43 16.84
CA ASP A 140 -14.05 -18.14 17.45
C ASP A 140 -14.31 -17.01 16.44
N GLY A 141 -14.28 -17.32 15.15
CA GLY A 141 -14.46 -16.34 14.06
C GLY A 141 -13.20 -15.59 13.67
N SER A 142 -12.08 -15.79 14.34
CA SER A 142 -10.79 -15.25 13.95
C SER A 142 -10.26 -15.93 12.69
N PHE A 143 -9.27 -15.32 12.05
CA PHE A 143 -8.53 -15.95 10.96
C PHE A 143 -7.02 -15.74 11.12
N VAL A 144 -6.28 -16.68 10.55
CA VAL A 144 -4.83 -16.57 10.38
C VAL A 144 -4.51 -16.74 8.90
N ILE A 145 -3.89 -15.74 8.30
CA ILE A 145 -3.35 -15.82 6.93
C ILE A 145 -1.84 -16.00 7.04
N ASN A 146 -1.35 -17.12 6.53
CA ASN A 146 0.08 -17.44 6.54
C ASN A 146 0.74 -16.83 5.29
N VAL A 147 1.74 -15.98 5.48
CA VAL A 147 2.56 -15.40 4.40
C VAL A 147 3.92 -16.05 4.46
N SER A 148 4.28 -16.82 3.44
CA SER A 148 5.48 -17.66 3.50
C SER A 148 6.00 -18.00 2.10
N PRO A 149 7.33 -18.12 1.92
CA PRO A 149 7.90 -18.68 0.68
C PRO A 149 7.59 -20.17 0.49
N THR A 150 7.20 -20.89 1.54
CA THR A 150 6.87 -22.30 1.51
C THR A 150 5.38 -22.55 1.75
N PRO A 151 4.75 -23.55 1.10
CA PRO A 151 3.35 -23.87 1.29
C PRO A 151 2.94 -24.07 2.74
N LYS A 152 1.76 -23.59 3.11
CA LYS A 152 1.11 -23.80 4.40
C LYS A 152 -0.28 -24.41 4.18
N GLU A 153 -0.78 -25.10 5.19
CA GLU A 153 -2.04 -25.88 5.07
C GLU A 153 -3.27 -25.00 4.86
N LYS A 154 -3.38 -23.86 5.60
CA LYS A 154 -4.53 -22.97 5.55
C LYS A 154 -4.14 -21.56 5.19
N ASN A 155 -5.00 -20.86 4.46
CA ASN A 155 -4.90 -19.43 4.17
C ASN A 155 -3.46 -18.99 3.80
N TRP A 156 -2.84 -19.67 2.85
CA TRP A 156 -1.46 -19.39 2.47
C TRP A 156 -1.38 -18.35 1.34
N LEU A 157 -0.61 -17.27 1.58
CA LEU A 157 -0.16 -16.29 0.60
C LEU A 157 1.32 -16.52 0.30
N PRO A 158 1.66 -16.98 -0.91
CA PRO A 158 3.06 -17.17 -1.32
C PRO A 158 3.82 -15.84 -1.39
N SER A 159 5.00 -15.77 -0.73
CA SER A 159 5.87 -14.58 -0.74
C SER A 159 7.13 -14.77 -1.60
N THR A 160 7.29 -15.94 -2.22
CA THR A 160 8.51 -16.34 -2.93
C THR A 160 8.90 -15.31 -4.00
N GLY A 161 10.16 -14.85 -3.93
CA GLY A 161 10.75 -13.98 -4.93
C GLY A 161 10.38 -12.49 -4.84
N ALA A 162 9.49 -12.10 -3.94
CA ALA A 162 9.17 -10.70 -3.74
C ALA A 162 10.37 -9.91 -3.19
N LYS A 163 10.65 -8.75 -3.78
CA LYS A 163 11.77 -7.88 -3.40
C LYS A 163 11.32 -6.69 -2.56
N ASN A 164 10.07 -6.29 -2.70
CA ASN A 164 9.50 -5.13 -2.03
C ASN A 164 8.08 -5.47 -1.57
N MET A 165 8.00 -6.41 -0.60
CA MET A 165 6.73 -6.88 -0.06
C MET A 165 5.95 -5.75 0.59
N ARG A 166 4.68 -5.68 0.27
CA ARG A 166 3.72 -4.79 0.93
C ARG A 166 2.34 -5.38 0.90
N PHE A 167 1.52 -4.95 1.84
CA PHE A 167 0.14 -5.39 1.95
C PHE A 167 -0.82 -4.22 1.73
N ALA A 168 -1.94 -4.51 1.10
CA ALA A 168 -3.05 -3.59 0.99
C ALA A 168 -4.32 -4.24 1.55
N LEU A 169 -4.88 -3.65 2.59
CA LEU A 169 -6.19 -3.98 3.14
C LEU A 169 -7.19 -2.96 2.60
N ARG A 170 -8.24 -3.45 1.97
CA ARG A 170 -9.33 -2.65 1.44
C ARG A 170 -10.61 -2.99 2.18
N LEU A 171 -11.25 -1.98 2.74
CA LEU A 171 -12.53 -2.10 3.45
C LEU A 171 -13.60 -1.42 2.60
N TYR A 172 -14.50 -2.21 2.00
CA TYR A 172 -15.57 -1.74 1.12
C TYR A 172 -16.87 -1.52 1.89
N ASN A 173 -17.48 -0.38 1.67
CA ASN A 173 -18.63 0.11 2.45
C ASN A 173 -18.34 -0.01 3.96
N PRO A 174 -17.28 0.68 4.43
CA PRO A 174 -16.88 0.64 5.83
C PRO A 174 -17.99 1.24 6.71
N GLU A 175 -18.17 0.66 7.89
CA GLU A 175 -19.07 1.19 8.91
C GLU A 175 -18.53 2.52 9.48
N ASP A 176 -19.37 3.28 10.20
CA ASP A 176 -18.97 4.53 10.84
C ASP A 176 -17.80 4.31 11.80
N ALA A 177 -17.78 3.20 12.50
CA ALA A 177 -16.68 2.81 13.39
C ALA A 177 -15.31 2.83 12.68
N VAL A 178 -15.24 2.46 11.41
CA VAL A 178 -14.00 2.59 10.62
C VAL A 178 -13.76 4.04 10.21
N ARG A 179 -14.80 4.71 9.69
CA ARG A 179 -14.66 6.06 9.11
C ARG A 179 -14.26 7.11 10.14
N ASP A 180 -14.73 6.95 11.37
CA ASP A 180 -14.54 7.91 12.46
C ASP A 180 -13.29 7.60 13.32
N HIS A 181 -12.77 6.36 13.24
CA HIS A 181 -11.67 5.87 14.08
C HIS A 181 -10.58 5.17 13.25
N LEU A 182 -10.05 5.85 12.24
CA LEU A 182 -9.06 5.29 11.31
C LEU A 182 -7.77 4.82 11.99
N ASP A 183 -7.42 5.44 13.11
CA ASP A 183 -6.21 5.19 13.90
C ASP A 183 -6.37 4.12 14.97
N THR A 184 -7.60 3.78 15.33
CA THR A 184 -7.89 2.92 16.49
C THR A 184 -8.84 1.76 16.18
N VAL A 185 -9.50 1.75 15.00
CA VAL A 185 -10.33 0.61 14.59
C VAL A 185 -9.52 -0.68 14.60
N GLU A 186 -10.11 -1.75 15.09
CA GLU A 186 -9.45 -3.06 15.13
C GLU A 186 -9.21 -3.57 13.70
N LEU A 187 -7.94 -3.84 13.38
CA LEU A 187 -7.48 -4.37 12.11
C LEU A 187 -6.62 -5.61 12.34
N PRO A 188 -6.55 -6.54 11.36
CA PRO A 188 -5.63 -7.67 11.45
C PRO A 188 -4.19 -7.19 11.69
N ARG A 189 -3.46 -7.87 12.57
CA ARG A 189 -2.07 -7.55 12.90
C ARG A 189 -1.12 -8.55 12.27
N PHE A 190 0.11 -8.11 12.00
CA PHE A 190 1.18 -8.97 11.51
C PHE A 190 2.04 -9.47 12.68
N GLU A 191 2.38 -10.74 12.62
CA GLU A 191 3.31 -11.42 13.53
C GLU A 191 4.41 -12.06 12.71
N LYS A 192 5.68 -11.90 13.13
CA LYS A 192 6.80 -12.65 12.53
C LYS A 192 6.78 -14.05 13.10
N ALA A 193 6.72 -15.07 12.23
CA ALA A 193 6.52 -16.46 12.63
C ALA A 193 7.79 -17.31 12.48
N GLY A 194 8.88 -16.73 11.98
CA GLY A 194 10.16 -17.42 11.80
C GLY A 194 10.57 -17.51 10.33
N GLY A 195 11.38 -18.51 10.01
CA GLY A 195 11.79 -18.79 8.62
C GLY A 195 12.96 -17.95 8.10
N CYS A 196 13.41 -16.93 8.84
CA CYS A 196 14.58 -16.12 8.48
C CYS A 196 15.64 -16.04 9.63
#